data_bfd5db54c46e0fddffbb1a7ec28e3d81
#
_entry.id   bfd5db54c46e0fddffbb1a7ec28e3d81
#
_cell.length_a   1.000
_cell.length_b   1.000
_cell.length_c   1.000
_cell.angle_alpha   90.00
_cell.angle_beta   90.00
_cell.angle_gamma   90.00
#
_symmetry.space_group_name_H-M   'P 1'
#
loop_
_entity.id
_entity.type
_entity.pdbx_description
1 polymer ?
#
loop_
_entity_poly.entity_id
_entity_poly.type
_entity_poly.pdbx_seq_one_letter_code
_entity_poly.pdbx_strand_id
1 'polypeptide(L)'
;MGLLPPVADEFTGLTVFLDAQRAAIAHKLSDLSDEDARRRPTASALSLLGIVKHLGHVERRWFQAVVAGRHMPGVWPVEDREPEYRVDDDDTVDSVLGFYEAMVGESRSITAEVASPDAACRHPDTAHWSLRWILLHMIEETARHAGHADIIRESIDGVTGV
;
A
#
# COMPACT_ATOMS: atom_id res chain seq x y z
N MET A 1 16.78 3.96 -5.76
CA MET A 1 16.53 2.70 -5.00
C MET A 1 17.66 1.73 -5.28
N GLY A 2 18.42 1.30 -4.25
CA GLY A 2 19.47 0.30 -4.43
C GLY A 2 18.88 -1.08 -4.76
N LEU A 3 19.70 -1.98 -5.34
CA LEU A 3 19.28 -3.36 -5.54
C LEU A 3 19.02 -4.03 -4.17
N LEU A 4 17.93 -4.77 -4.08
CA LEU A 4 17.65 -5.60 -2.91
C LEU A 4 18.69 -6.72 -2.81
N PRO A 5 19.02 -7.16 -1.58
CA PRO A 5 19.97 -8.26 -1.41
C PRO A 5 19.41 -9.55 -2.02
N PRO A 6 20.28 -10.47 -2.48
CA PRO A 6 19.83 -11.79 -2.89
C PRO A 6 19.07 -12.49 -1.77
N VAL A 7 17.94 -13.10 -2.08
CA VAL A 7 17.13 -13.88 -1.14
C VAL A 7 17.17 -15.36 -1.52
N ALA A 8 17.17 -16.24 -0.51
CA ALA A 8 17.37 -17.66 -0.70
C ALA A 8 16.09 -18.42 -1.07
N ASP A 9 14.93 -17.87 -0.69
CA ASP A 9 13.63 -18.52 -0.90
C ASP A 9 12.58 -17.53 -1.42
N GLU A 10 11.55 -18.07 -2.05
CA GLU A 10 10.48 -17.29 -2.69
C GLU A 10 9.70 -16.45 -1.67
N PHE A 11 9.35 -17.03 -0.53
CA PHE A 11 8.49 -16.33 0.44
C PHE A 11 9.19 -15.10 1.02
N THR A 12 10.44 -15.25 1.42
CA THR A 12 11.29 -14.13 1.82
C THR A 12 11.43 -13.11 0.68
N GLY A 13 11.61 -13.58 -0.57
CA GLY A 13 11.68 -12.72 -1.74
C GLY A 13 10.44 -11.84 -1.88
N LEU A 14 9.25 -12.43 -1.87
CA LEU A 14 7.98 -11.72 -2.00
C LEU A 14 7.79 -10.66 -0.90
N THR A 15 8.08 -11.01 0.35
CA THR A 15 7.93 -10.07 1.48
C THR A 15 8.94 -8.93 1.43
N VAL A 16 10.21 -9.20 1.08
CA VAL A 16 11.27 -8.18 0.96
C VAL A 16 10.97 -7.20 -0.18
N PHE A 17 10.52 -7.71 -1.34
CA PHE A 17 10.14 -6.83 -2.46
C PHE A 17 8.94 -5.96 -2.12
N LEU A 18 7.92 -6.51 -1.47
CA LEU A 18 6.77 -5.73 -1.03
C LEU A 18 7.17 -4.65 -0.02
N ASP A 19 7.99 -5.00 0.96
CA ASP A 19 8.46 -4.05 1.98
C ASP A 19 9.31 -2.93 1.39
N ALA A 20 10.07 -3.20 0.34
CA ALA A 20 10.81 -2.17 -0.38
C ALA A 20 9.86 -1.17 -1.07
N GLN A 21 8.77 -1.63 -1.69
CA GLN A 21 7.76 -0.75 -2.28
C GLN A 21 7.02 0.07 -1.21
N ARG A 22 6.68 -0.55 -0.07
CA ARG A 22 6.06 0.14 1.08
C ARG A 22 6.93 1.27 1.61
N ALA A 23 8.25 1.01 1.77
CA ALA A 23 9.19 2.02 2.20
C ALA A 23 9.34 3.16 1.18
N ALA A 24 9.37 2.84 -0.11
CA ALA A 24 9.44 3.83 -1.18
C ALA A 24 8.23 4.78 -1.14
N ILE A 25 7.02 4.25 -0.96
CA ILE A 25 5.79 5.05 -0.85
C ILE A 25 5.81 5.95 0.40
N ALA A 26 6.13 5.43 1.57
CA ALA A 26 6.21 6.22 2.80
C ALA A 26 7.20 7.38 2.67
N HIS A 27 8.34 7.13 2.02
CA HIS A 27 9.37 8.14 1.78
C HIS A 27 8.89 9.31 0.89
N LYS A 28 7.86 9.11 0.05
CA LYS A 28 7.34 10.20 -0.82
C LYS A 28 6.64 11.32 -0.06
N LEU A 29 6.25 11.10 1.19
CA LEU A 29 5.69 12.13 2.07
C LEU A 29 6.74 12.76 3.00
N SER A 30 7.99 12.24 3.03
CA SER A 30 9.04 12.78 3.90
C SER A 30 9.34 14.25 3.54
N ASP A 31 9.44 15.07 4.58
CA ASP A 31 9.80 16.51 4.47
C ASP A 31 8.82 17.34 3.62
N LEU A 32 7.60 16.85 3.37
CA LEU A 32 6.53 17.65 2.74
C LEU A 32 5.63 18.30 3.79
N SER A 33 5.19 19.53 3.46
CA SER A 33 4.06 20.15 4.17
C SER A 33 2.74 19.46 3.81
N ASP A 34 1.73 19.57 4.70
CA ASP A 34 0.37 19.09 4.41
C ASP A 34 -0.21 19.76 3.14
N GLU A 35 0.11 21.02 2.91
CA GLU A 35 -0.31 21.77 1.72
C GLU A 35 0.29 21.15 0.45
N ASP A 36 1.60 20.91 0.42
CA ASP A 36 2.27 20.31 -0.74
C ASP A 36 1.83 18.86 -0.98
N ALA A 37 1.65 18.07 0.07
CA ALA A 37 1.20 16.69 -0.04
C ALA A 37 -0.22 16.54 -0.61
N ARG A 38 -1.06 17.58 -0.49
CA ARG A 38 -2.42 17.68 -1.06
C ARG A 38 -2.45 18.15 -2.52
N ARG A 39 -1.34 18.70 -3.04
CA ARG A 39 -1.29 19.24 -4.41
C ARG A 39 -1.53 18.16 -5.45
N ARG A 40 -2.17 18.58 -6.55
CA ARG A 40 -2.47 17.74 -7.72
C ARG A 40 -1.82 18.37 -8.95
N PRO A 41 -0.49 18.26 -9.08
CA PRO A 41 0.27 19.01 -10.09
C PRO A 41 0.19 18.39 -11.49
N THR A 42 -0.41 17.22 -11.64
CA THR A 42 -0.54 16.51 -12.91
C THR A 42 -1.96 16.60 -13.47
N ALA A 43 -2.18 16.08 -14.68
CA ALA A 43 -3.51 16.01 -15.29
C ALA A 43 -4.49 15.06 -14.55
N SER A 44 -3.98 14.18 -13.67
CA SER A 44 -4.82 13.31 -12.84
C SER A 44 -5.30 14.02 -11.57
N ALA A 45 -6.34 13.47 -10.94
CA ALA A 45 -6.83 13.95 -9.66
C ALA A 45 -6.02 13.43 -8.45
N LEU A 46 -4.92 12.71 -8.68
CA LEU A 46 -4.11 12.11 -7.64
C LEU A 46 -3.25 13.15 -6.90
N SER A 47 -3.17 13.01 -5.59
CA SER A 47 -2.19 13.69 -4.73
C SER A 47 -1.35 12.64 -3.98
N LEU A 48 -0.18 13.04 -3.46
CA LEU A 48 0.66 12.13 -2.66
C LEU A 48 -0.11 11.63 -1.43
N LEU A 49 -0.78 12.54 -0.73
CA LEU A 49 -1.55 12.20 0.46
C LEU A 49 -2.68 11.20 0.14
N GLY A 50 -3.41 11.42 -0.96
CA GLY A 50 -4.47 10.51 -1.40
C GLY A 50 -3.96 9.12 -1.82
N ILE A 51 -2.80 9.04 -2.47
CA ILE A 51 -2.17 7.77 -2.84
C ILE A 51 -1.80 6.95 -1.59
N VAL A 52 -1.13 7.57 -0.60
CA VAL A 52 -0.72 6.87 0.62
C VAL A 52 -1.93 6.44 1.44
N LYS A 53 -2.97 7.29 1.55
CA LYS A 53 -4.24 6.94 2.20
C LYS A 53 -4.90 5.74 1.52
N HIS A 54 -5.00 5.76 0.19
CA HIS A 54 -5.53 4.63 -0.58
C HIS A 54 -4.76 3.33 -0.33
N LEU A 55 -3.43 3.37 -0.36
CA LEU A 55 -2.62 2.18 -0.11
C LEU A 55 -2.81 1.63 1.31
N GLY A 56 -3.05 2.46 2.30
CA GLY A 56 -3.47 2.01 3.64
C GLY A 56 -4.79 1.23 3.61
N HIS A 57 -5.78 1.71 2.85
CA HIS A 57 -7.04 0.97 2.66
C HIS A 57 -6.84 -0.33 1.88
N VAL A 58 -5.95 -0.35 0.88
CA VAL A 58 -5.58 -1.55 0.13
C VAL A 58 -4.93 -2.60 1.04
N GLU A 59 -3.96 -2.22 1.89
CA GLU A 59 -3.36 -3.10 2.90
C GLU A 59 -4.42 -3.71 3.81
N ARG A 60 -5.29 -2.89 4.38
CA ARG A 60 -6.38 -3.33 5.25
C ARG A 60 -7.30 -4.33 4.58
N ARG A 61 -7.67 -4.05 3.32
CA ARG A 61 -8.55 -4.90 2.54
C ARG A 61 -7.95 -6.28 2.29
N TRP A 62 -6.76 -6.29 1.70
CA TRP A 62 -6.18 -7.55 1.24
C TRP A 62 -5.71 -8.44 2.38
N PHE A 63 -5.10 -7.88 3.42
CA PHE A 63 -4.59 -8.71 4.50
C PHE A 63 -5.65 -8.99 5.57
N GLN A 64 -6.38 -7.99 6.04
CA GLN A 64 -7.33 -8.21 7.13
C GLN A 64 -8.63 -8.86 6.65
N ALA A 65 -9.27 -8.33 5.62
CA ALA A 65 -10.53 -8.90 5.15
C ALA A 65 -10.31 -10.18 4.33
N VAL A 66 -9.37 -10.19 3.37
CA VAL A 66 -9.20 -11.31 2.43
C VAL A 66 -8.33 -12.42 3.02
N VAL A 67 -7.06 -12.14 3.37
CA VAL A 67 -6.13 -13.18 3.87
C VAL A 67 -6.58 -13.72 5.22
N ALA A 68 -6.83 -12.84 6.20
CA ALA A 68 -7.25 -13.26 7.54
C ALA A 68 -8.73 -13.61 7.65
N GLY A 69 -9.55 -13.26 6.65
CA GLY A 69 -10.99 -13.57 6.62
C GLY A 69 -11.80 -12.82 7.68
N ARG A 70 -11.34 -11.64 8.11
CA ARG A 70 -12.08 -10.84 9.09
C ARG A 70 -13.35 -10.27 8.45
N HIS A 71 -14.45 -10.33 9.19
CA HIS A 71 -15.70 -9.70 8.74
C HIS A 71 -15.58 -8.18 8.83
N MET A 72 -15.49 -7.51 7.69
CA MET A 72 -15.24 -6.07 7.58
C MET A 72 -16.18 -5.44 6.54
N PRO A 73 -17.44 -5.19 6.89
CA PRO A 73 -18.42 -4.55 5.99
C PRO A 73 -17.90 -3.22 5.44
N GLY A 74 -18.08 -3.00 4.13
CA GLY A 74 -17.58 -1.81 3.43
C GLY A 74 -16.09 -1.82 3.07
N VAL A 75 -15.32 -2.81 3.59
CA VAL A 75 -13.91 -3.01 3.20
C VAL A 75 -13.79 -4.12 2.15
N TRP A 76 -14.60 -5.17 2.27
CA TRP A 76 -14.72 -6.25 1.28
C TRP A 76 -16.15 -6.78 1.21
N PRO A 77 -16.71 -6.98 -0.01
CA PRO A 77 -16.19 -6.47 -1.29
C PRO A 77 -16.21 -4.94 -1.33
N VAL A 78 -15.31 -4.34 -2.12
CA VAL A 78 -15.30 -2.90 -2.35
C VAL A 78 -16.15 -2.59 -3.58
N GLU A 79 -17.15 -1.72 -3.41
CA GLU A 79 -18.06 -1.28 -4.50
C GLU A 79 -17.58 0.01 -5.15
N ASP A 80 -17.00 0.91 -4.36
CA ASP A 80 -16.46 2.20 -4.81
C ASP A 80 -15.09 2.47 -4.16
N ARG A 81 -14.10 2.81 -4.98
CA ARG A 81 -12.74 3.13 -4.54
C ARG A 81 -12.46 4.63 -4.47
N GLU A 82 -13.32 5.47 -5.03
CA GLU A 82 -13.10 6.91 -5.03
C GLU A 82 -12.92 7.49 -3.62
N PRO A 83 -13.71 7.08 -2.61
CA PRO A 83 -13.53 7.58 -1.24
C PRO A 83 -12.15 7.29 -0.64
N GLU A 84 -11.47 6.24 -1.10
CA GLU A 84 -10.16 5.85 -0.58
C GLU A 84 -9.04 6.84 -0.98
N TYR A 85 -9.21 7.55 -2.10
CA TYR A 85 -8.28 8.58 -2.57
C TYR A 85 -8.64 9.98 -2.08
N ARG A 86 -9.84 10.13 -1.50
CA ARG A 86 -10.30 11.44 -1.04
C ARG A 86 -9.52 11.87 0.19
N VAL A 87 -8.93 13.05 0.10
CA VAL A 87 -8.27 13.72 1.21
C VAL A 87 -9.27 14.62 1.89
N ASP A 88 -9.56 14.33 3.14
CA ASP A 88 -10.47 15.12 3.98
C ASP A 88 -9.72 16.29 4.63
N ASP A 89 -10.45 17.30 5.14
CA ASP A 89 -9.82 18.54 5.64
C ASP A 89 -8.89 18.31 6.84
N ASP A 90 -9.17 17.28 7.64
CA ASP A 90 -8.41 16.88 8.82
C ASP A 90 -7.27 15.88 8.54
N ASP A 91 -7.14 15.38 7.30
CA ASP A 91 -5.99 14.55 6.93
C ASP A 91 -4.71 15.36 6.94
N THR A 92 -3.69 14.89 7.61
CA THR A 92 -2.32 15.45 7.60
C THR A 92 -1.32 14.40 7.12
N VAL A 93 -0.11 14.82 6.77
CA VAL A 93 0.99 13.90 6.45
C VAL A 93 1.18 12.89 7.59
N ASP A 94 1.22 13.37 8.83
CA ASP A 94 1.42 12.51 10.00
C ASP A 94 0.27 11.52 10.21
N SER A 95 -0.99 11.97 10.09
CA SER A 95 -2.15 11.11 10.28
C SER A 95 -2.26 10.01 9.22
N VAL A 96 -2.01 10.36 7.96
CA VAL A 96 -2.07 9.42 6.84
C VAL A 96 -0.90 8.43 6.86
N LEU A 97 0.33 8.90 7.16
CA LEU A 97 1.48 8.00 7.37
C LEU A 97 1.24 7.06 8.54
N GLY A 98 0.77 7.57 9.68
CA GLY A 98 0.47 6.73 10.84
C GLY A 98 -0.58 5.66 10.53
N PHE A 99 -1.64 6.02 9.79
CA PHE A 99 -2.63 5.04 9.31
C PHE A 99 -2.00 3.99 8.39
N TYR A 100 -1.22 4.42 7.38
CA TYR A 100 -0.57 3.51 6.45
C TYR A 100 0.38 2.53 7.16
N GLU A 101 1.25 3.04 8.03
CA GLU A 101 2.20 2.24 8.80
C GLU A 101 1.52 1.23 9.73
N ALA A 102 0.41 1.64 10.37
CA ALA A 102 -0.39 0.72 11.18
C ALA A 102 -0.97 -0.42 10.36
N MET A 103 -1.50 -0.13 9.15
CA MET A 103 -2.03 -1.15 8.25
C MET A 103 -0.93 -2.07 7.72
N VAL A 104 0.25 -1.55 7.36
CA VAL A 104 1.43 -2.34 6.97
C VAL A 104 1.89 -3.24 8.12
N GLY A 105 1.95 -2.73 9.34
CA GLY A 105 2.29 -3.51 10.53
C GLY A 105 1.36 -4.71 10.74
N GLU A 106 0.06 -4.48 10.62
CA GLU A 106 -0.95 -5.53 10.72
C GLU A 106 -0.82 -6.56 9.58
N SER A 107 -0.56 -6.11 8.35
CA SER A 107 -0.34 -6.99 7.19
C SER A 107 0.88 -7.90 7.37
N ARG A 108 1.98 -7.38 7.94
CA ARG A 108 3.16 -8.17 8.29
C ARG A 108 2.85 -9.22 9.34
N SER A 109 2.09 -8.84 10.38
CA SER A 109 1.68 -9.78 11.43
C SER A 109 0.83 -10.92 10.86
N ILE A 110 -0.16 -10.60 10.03
CA ILE A 110 -1.00 -11.59 9.36
C ILE A 110 -0.16 -12.51 8.46
N THR A 111 0.76 -11.94 7.69
CA THR A 111 1.64 -12.70 6.80
C THR A 111 2.52 -13.68 7.58
N ALA A 112 3.06 -13.26 8.72
CA ALA A 112 3.90 -14.09 9.57
C ALA A 112 3.17 -15.28 10.21
N GLU A 113 1.84 -15.19 10.37
CA GLU A 113 1.01 -16.30 10.88
C GLU A 113 0.68 -17.37 9.83
N VAL A 114 0.94 -17.10 8.54
CA VAL A 114 0.63 -18.03 7.46
C VAL A 114 1.83 -18.91 7.16
N ALA A 115 1.65 -20.22 7.28
CA ALA A 115 2.73 -21.20 7.20
C ALA A 115 3.34 -21.36 5.79
N SER A 116 2.61 -21.01 4.73
CA SER A 116 3.03 -21.20 3.34
C SER A 116 2.44 -20.13 2.42
N PRO A 117 3.17 -19.67 1.41
CA PRO A 117 2.63 -18.80 0.38
C PRO A 117 1.49 -19.45 -0.43
N ASP A 118 1.40 -20.79 -0.44
CA ASP A 118 0.32 -21.55 -1.10
C ASP A 118 -0.96 -21.61 -0.27
N ALA A 119 -0.95 -21.16 0.97
CA ALA A 119 -2.14 -21.17 1.82
C ALA A 119 -3.26 -20.32 1.19
N ALA A 120 -4.46 -20.90 1.14
CA ALA A 120 -5.65 -20.22 0.66
C ALA A 120 -6.05 -19.06 1.57
N CYS A 121 -6.58 -17.99 1.00
CA CYS A 121 -7.19 -16.89 1.75
C CYS A 121 -8.37 -17.41 2.57
N ARG A 122 -8.57 -16.84 3.77
CA ARG A 122 -9.60 -17.32 4.70
C ARG A 122 -10.99 -16.76 4.45
N HIS A 123 -11.12 -15.65 3.68
CA HIS A 123 -12.44 -15.15 3.33
C HIS A 123 -13.12 -16.11 2.34
N PRO A 124 -14.39 -16.52 2.58
CA PRO A 124 -15.07 -17.56 1.78
C PRO A 124 -15.08 -17.29 0.28
N ASP A 125 -15.36 -16.06 -0.13
CA ASP A 125 -15.46 -15.70 -1.55
C ASP A 125 -14.11 -15.65 -2.27
N THR A 126 -13.02 -15.70 -1.51
CA THR A 126 -11.65 -15.54 -2.03
C THR A 126 -10.75 -16.75 -1.75
N ALA A 127 -11.32 -17.85 -1.31
CA ALA A 127 -10.56 -19.08 -0.99
C ALA A 127 -9.83 -19.71 -2.20
N HIS A 128 -10.11 -19.26 -3.42
CA HIS A 128 -9.39 -19.62 -4.64
C HIS A 128 -8.09 -18.83 -4.85
N TRP A 129 -7.84 -17.77 -4.07
CA TRP A 129 -6.57 -17.05 -4.05
C TRP A 129 -5.67 -17.57 -2.93
N SER A 130 -4.37 -17.60 -3.21
CA SER A 130 -3.33 -17.91 -2.22
C SER A 130 -2.68 -16.64 -1.69
N LEU A 131 -1.98 -16.77 -0.54
CA LEU A 131 -1.14 -15.67 -0.04
C LEU A 131 -0.10 -15.22 -1.07
N ARG A 132 0.48 -16.15 -1.87
CA ARG A 132 1.39 -15.83 -2.97
C ARG A 132 0.76 -14.85 -3.95
N TRP A 133 -0.48 -15.14 -4.38
CA TRP A 133 -1.21 -14.27 -5.30
C TRP A 133 -1.41 -12.88 -4.70
N ILE A 134 -1.80 -12.80 -3.42
CA ILE A 134 -1.97 -11.53 -2.71
C ILE A 134 -0.66 -10.74 -2.64
N LEU A 135 0.46 -11.38 -2.28
CA LEU A 135 1.77 -10.72 -2.21
C LEU A 135 2.21 -10.18 -3.58
N LEU A 136 2.03 -10.95 -4.66
CA LEU A 136 2.32 -10.49 -6.02
C LEU A 136 1.44 -9.30 -6.43
N HIS A 137 0.13 -9.38 -6.13
CA HIS A 137 -0.80 -8.29 -6.38
C HIS A 137 -0.42 -7.02 -5.61
N MET A 138 -0.05 -7.17 -4.33
CA MET A 138 0.36 -6.03 -3.51
C MET A 138 1.68 -5.40 -3.97
N ILE A 139 2.63 -6.20 -4.46
CA ILE A 139 3.87 -5.69 -5.08
C ILE A 139 3.51 -4.86 -6.32
N GLU A 140 2.67 -5.40 -7.22
CA GLU A 140 2.24 -4.71 -8.44
C GLU A 140 1.52 -3.39 -8.12
N GLU A 141 0.54 -3.43 -7.23
CA GLU A 141 -0.28 -2.28 -6.85
C GLU A 141 0.56 -1.18 -6.20
N THR A 142 1.39 -1.56 -5.22
CA THR A 142 2.24 -0.58 -4.52
C THR A 142 3.31 0.01 -5.45
N ALA A 143 3.94 -0.80 -6.32
CA ALA A 143 4.93 -0.32 -7.28
C ALA A 143 4.32 0.62 -8.33
N ARG A 144 3.10 0.33 -8.81
CA ARG A 144 2.36 1.22 -9.73
C ARG A 144 2.14 2.59 -9.10
N HIS A 145 1.67 2.60 -7.84
CA HIS A 145 1.43 3.84 -7.11
C HIS A 145 2.73 4.55 -6.70
N ALA A 146 3.82 3.82 -6.46
CA ALA A 146 5.13 4.42 -6.24
C ALA A 146 5.60 5.22 -7.47
N GLY A 147 5.43 4.67 -8.68
CA GLY A 147 5.74 5.39 -9.92
C GLY A 147 4.86 6.63 -10.14
N HIS A 148 3.57 6.59 -9.79
CA HIS A 148 2.71 7.77 -9.81
C HIS A 148 3.18 8.83 -8.80
N ALA A 149 3.54 8.39 -7.60
CA ALA A 149 4.03 9.26 -6.55
C ALA A 149 5.38 9.91 -6.90
N ASP A 150 6.28 9.21 -7.62
CA ASP A 150 7.53 9.77 -8.13
C ASP A 150 7.28 10.99 -9.02
N ILE A 151 6.40 10.84 -10.02
CA ILE A 151 6.07 11.93 -10.96
C ILE A 151 5.42 13.11 -10.25
N ILE A 152 4.52 12.84 -9.29
CA ILE A 152 3.84 13.88 -8.52
C ILE A 152 4.86 14.62 -7.64
N ARG A 153 5.75 13.89 -6.93
CA ARG A 153 6.77 14.46 -6.07
C ARG A 153 7.73 15.36 -6.86
N GLU A 154 8.24 14.87 -7.97
CA GLU A 154 9.12 15.65 -8.86
C GLU A 154 8.43 16.93 -9.36
N SER A 155 7.12 16.86 -9.64
CA SER A 155 6.33 18.02 -10.07
C SER A 155 6.08 19.04 -8.94
N ILE A 156 6.20 18.66 -7.68
CA ILE A 156 6.01 19.54 -6.52
C ILE A 156 7.31 20.30 -6.18
N ASP A 157 8.41 19.60 -6.04
CA ASP A 157 9.66 20.13 -5.49
C ASP A 157 10.93 19.74 -6.25
N GLY A 158 10.80 18.99 -7.34
CA GLY A 158 11.93 18.56 -8.18
C GLY A 158 12.71 17.37 -7.61
N VAL A 159 12.29 16.79 -6.47
CA VAL A 159 12.91 15.60 -5.90
C VAL A 159 12.56 14.40 -6.76
N THR A 160 13.57 13.78 -7.37
CA THR A 160 13.39 12.59 -8.20
C THR A 160 13.31 11.33 -7.35
N GLY A 161 12.56 10.33 -7.85
CA GLY A 161 12.48 9.01 -7.23
C GLY A 161 13.85 8.32 -7.14
N VAL A 162 14.05 7.52 -6.12
CA VAL A 162 15.26 6.70 -5.91
C VAL A 162 15.00 5.27 -6.28
#